data_1dc28dd68430b3d74621532498c718f9
#
_entry.id   1dc28dd68430b3d74621532498c718f9
#
_cell.length_a   1.000
_cell.length_b   1.000
_cell.length_c   1.000
_cell.angle_alpha   90.00
_cell.angle_beta   90.00
_cell.angle_gamma   90.00
#
_symmetry.space_group_name_H-M   'P 1'
#
loop_
_entity.id
_entity.type
_entity.pdbx_description
1 polymer ?
#
loop_
_entity_poly.entity_id
_entity_poly.type
_entity_poly.pdbx_seq_one_letter_code
_entity_poly.pdbx_strand_id
1 'polypeptide(L)'
;MELRPIISVLLRSKTAPLLVAIQVALSLAILANALYIVNLRQASSSRPSGLADEQNVFTVTSKFVQKVPLAAALAQQKRDVDVLRALPGVASATWISQMPMSRSGSNSGFSLARNQPRESLVISSYFAPPGALKTLGVNVVEGRDLTQDDMVEFDDEKDTAAKNWPRAIILTKAAAEALYPGTSAIGKTLYYGSGDDAAEMRVVGVVDRLQSVLAETGPRVGTFGKRAHAGSRRFGASHRSASASGTPLRAA
;
A
#
# COMPACT_ATOMS: atom_id res chain seq x y z
N MET A 1 -36.24 17.15 47.96
CA MET A 1 -35.10 16.28 48.27
C MET A 1 -34.02 17.13 48.90
N GLU A 2 -33.71 16.86 50.17
CA GLU A 2 -32.70 17.63 50.90
C GLU A 2 -31.31 17.07 50.57
N LEU A 3 -30.54 17.77 49.76
CA LEU A 3 -29.15 17.41 49.37
C LEU A 3 -28.13 17.65 50.51
N ARG A 4 -28.47 18.52 51.48
CA ARG A 4 -27.58 18.90 52.57
C ARG A 4 -27.11 17.72 53.46
N PRO A 5 -27.95 16.78 53.94
CA PRO A 5 -27.48 15.67 54.74
C PRO A 5 -26.58 14.71 53.96
N ILE A 6 -26.84 14.50 52.65
CA ILE A 6 -26.04 13.64 51.82
C ILE A 6 -24.63 14.21 51.62
N ILE A 7 -24.53 15.51 51.41
CA ILE A 7 -23.22 16.20 51.24
C ILE A 7 -22.43 16.17 52.57
N SER A 8 -23.11 16.35 53.72
CA SER A 8 -22.43 16.32 55.02
C SER A 8 -21.86 14.95 55.37
N VAL A 9 -22.54 13.85 55.03
CA VAL A 9 -22.05 12.48 55.19
C VAL A 9 -20.89 12.17 54.24
N LEU A 10 -20.98 12.61 52.99
CA LEU A 10 -19.91 12.49 52.01
C LEU A 10 -18.63 13.23 52.44
N LEU A 11 -18.74 14.40 53.02
CA LEU A 11 -17.60 15.18 53.50
C LEU A 11 -16.97 14.59 54.78
N ARG A 12 -17.71 13.80 55.55
CA ARG A 12 -17.22 13.17 56.79
C ARG A 12 -16.48 11.86 56.53
N SER A 13 -16.81 11.12 55.51
CA SER A 13 -16.09 9.92 55.07
C SER A 13 -15.33 10.19 53.76
N LYS A 14 -14.05 10.51 53.85
CA LYS A 14 -13.21 10.87 52.68
C LYS A 14 -12.94 9.68 51.72
N THR A 15 -13.07 8.46 52.21
CA THR A 15 -12.74 7.24 51.41
C THR A 15 -13.75 6.93 50.32
N ALA A 16 -15.07 7.03 50.59
CA ALA A 16 -16.09 6.72 49.62
C ALA A 16 -16.09 7.71 48.41
N PRO A 17 -16.08 9.06 48.62
CA PRO A 17 -15.97 10.00 47.51
C PRO A 17 -14.65 9.84 46.71
N LEU A 18 -13.55 9.52 47.37
CA LEU A 18 -12.25 9.30 46.73
C LEU A 18 -12.30 8.07 45.79
N LEU A 19 -12.89 6.97 46.25
CA LEU A 19 -13.05 5.77 45.44
C LEU A 19 -13.90 6.03 44.18
N VAL A 20 -15.04 6.74 44.36
CA VAL A 20 -15.91 7.12 43.25
C VAL A 20 -15.14 8.04 42.27
N ALA A 21 -14.41 9.02 42.80
CA ALA A 21 -13.61 9.92 41.94
C ALA A 21 -12.54 9.15 41.13
N ILE A 22 -11.84 8.19 41.77
CA ILE A 22 -10.86 7.34 41.06
C ILE A 22 -11.54 6.48 40.00
N GLN A 23 -12.69 5.89 40.33
CA GLN A 23 -13.44 5.06 39.35
C GLN A 23 -13.90 5.89 38.15
N VAL A 24 -14.44 7.09 38.36
CA VAL A 24 -14.86 7.98 37.30
C VAL A 24 -13.66 8.43 36.48
N ALA A 25 -12.55 8.81 37.13
CA ALA A 25 -11.34 9.22 36.41
C ALA A 25 -10.78 8.09 35.55
N LEU A 26 -10.75 6.85 36.04
CA LEU A 26 -10.30 5.68 35.28
C LEU A 26 -11.23 5.40 34.08
N SER A 27 -12.54 5.45 34.31
CA SER A 27 -13.53 5.24 33.22
C SER A 27 -13.40 6.31 32.13
N LEU A 28 -13.24 7.58 32.52
CA LEU A 28 -13.02 8.68 31.58
C LEU A 28 -11.70 8.53 30.81
N ALA A 29 -10.62 8.11 31.49
CA ALA A 29 -9.34 7.88 30.83
C ALA A 29 -9.42 6.76 29.77
N ILE A 30 -10.11 5.65 30.09
CA ILE A 30 -10.33 4.55 29.15
C ILE A 30 -11.17 5.01 27.96
N LEU A 31 -12.26 5.75 28.22
CA LEU A 31 -13.14 6.26 27.17
C LEU A 31 -12.42 7.25 26.26
N ALA A 32 -11.67 8.19 26.83
CA ALA A 32 -10.88 9.15 26.06
C ALA A 32 -9.84 8.46 25.17
N ASN A 33 -9.14 7.46 25.71
CA ASN A 33 -8.18 6.68 24.92
C ASN A 33 -8.87 5.88 23.79
N ALA A 34 -10.02 5.27 24.07
CA ALA A 34 -10.80 4.56 23.04
C ALA A 34 -11.25 5.50 21.91
N LEU A 35 -11.79 6.67 22.25
CA LEU A 35 -12.18 7.69 21.28
C LEU A 35 -10.98 8.20 20.46
N TYR A 36 -9.84 8.41 21.11
CA TYR A 36 -8.61 8.80 20.42
C TYR A 36 -8.18 7.74 19.38
N ILE A 37 -8.19 6.46 19.76
CA ILE A 37 -7.85 5.35 18.84
C ILE A 37 -8.84 5.28 17.69
N VAL A 38 -10.14 5.44 17.94
CA VAL A 38 -11.18 5.44 16.88
C VAL A 38 -10.93 6.58 15.92
N ASN A 39 -10.71 7.80 16.42
CA ASN A 39 -10.43 8.97 15.59
C ASN A 39 -9.15 8.80 14.74
N LEU A 40 -8.08 8.26 15.32
CA LEU A 40 -6.86 7.94 14.57
C LEU A 40 -7.11 6.94 13.44
N ARG A 41 -7.85 5.87 13.71
CA ARG A 41 -8.20 4.86 12.72
C ARG A 41 -9.07 5.42 11.61
N GLN A 42 -10.06 6.22 11.96
CA GLN A 42 -10.92 6.88 10.99
C GLN A 42 -10.14 7.84 10.10
N ALA A 43 -9.29 8.68 10.68
CA ALA A 43 -8.41 9.59 9.94
C ALA A 43 -7.44 8.84 9.01
N SER A 44 -6.95 7.66 9.42
CA SER A 44 -6.10 6.82 8.57
C SER A 44 -6.87 6.16 7.43
N SER A 45 -8.10 5.69 7.69
CA SER A 45 -8.93 5.01 6.70
C SER A 45 -9.55 5.97 5.68
N SER A 46 -9.73 7.25 6.02
CA SER A 46 -10.27 8.27 5.11
C SER A 46 -9.20 8.92 4.21
N ARG A 47 -7.94 8.51 4.32
CA ARG A 47 -6.89 9.02 3.42
C ARG A 47 -7.10 8.49 2.00
N PRO A 48 -7.01 9.36 0.97
CA PRO A 48 -7.08 8.89 -0.41
C PRO A 48 -5.98 7.85 -0.70
N SER A 49 -6.33 6.73 -1.30
CA SER A 49 -5.38 5.66 -1.64
C SER A 49 -4.35 6.07 -2.69
N GLY A 50 -4.68 7.08 -3.48
CA GLY A 50 -3.95 7.52 -4.67
C GLY A 50 -4.46 6.89 -5.95
N LEU A 51 -5.48 6.01 -5.86
CA LEU A 51 -6.20 5.51 -7.02
C LEU A 51 -7.19 6.56 -7.50
N ALA A 52 -7.37 6.71 -8.82
CA ALA A 52 -8.25 7.76 -9.37
C ALA A 52 -9.73 7.51 -9.06
N ASP A 53 -10.15 6.26 -9.03
CA ASP A 53 -11.54 5.86 -8.82
C ASP A 53 -11.61 4.61 -7.95
N GLU A 54 -11.48 4.80 -6.64
CA GLU A 54 -11.41 3.71 -5.66
C GLU A 54 -12.67 2.84 -5.66
N GLN A 55 -13.84 3.41 -5.93
CA GLN A 55 -15.14 2.72 -5.89
C GLN A 55 -15.30 1.75 -7.07
N ASN A 56 -14.62 2.01 -8.17
CA ASN A 56 -14.69 1.20 -9.39
C ASN A 56 -13.44 0.31 -9.59
N VAL A 57 -12.58 0.21 -8.58
CA VAL A 57 -11.45 -0.72 -8.58
C VAL A 57 -11.74 -1.90 -7.68
N PHE A 58 -11.70 -3.10 -8.23
CA PHE A 58 -11.80 -4.33 -7.46
C PHE A 58 -10.55 -5.19 -7.62
N THR A 59 -10.29 -6.03 -6.65
CA THR A 59 -9.17 -6.97 -6.64
C THR A 59 -9.64 -8.40 -6.61
N VAL A 60 -9.03 -9.22 -7.46
CA VAL A 60 -9.17 -10.68 -7.42
C VAL A 60 -7.84 -11.25 -6.92
N THR A 61 -7.90 -12.12 -5.92
CA THR A 61 -6.71 -12.80 -5.41
C THR A 61 -6.80 -14.28 -5.75
N SER A 62 -5.81 -14.78 -6.48
CA SER A 62 -5.67 -16.20 -6.77
C SER A 62 -4.39 -16.74 -6.16
N LYS A 63 -4.41 -18.00 -5.73
CA LYS A 63 -3.25 -18.72 -5.20
C LYS A 63 -3.16 -20.08 -5.86
N PHE A 64 -1.96 -20.52 -6.15
CA PHE A 64 -1.75 -21.92 -6.52
C PHE A 64 -1.95 -22.81 -5.31
N VAL A 65 -2.67 -23.90 -5.49
CA VAL A 65 -2.83 -24.95 -4.47
C VAL A 65 -1.56 -25.78 -4.35
N GLN A 66 -0.83 -25.92 -5.46
CA GLN A 66 0.44 -26.65 -5.53
C GLN A 66 1.52 -25.75 -6.11
N LYS A 67 2.78 -26.08 -5.80
CA LYS A 67 3.94 -25.40 -6.39
C LYS A 67 3.99 -25.70 -7.89
N VAL A 68 4.11 -24.67 -8.69
CA VAL A 68 4.21 -24.76 -10.15
C VAL A 68 5.49 -24.08 -10.63
N PRO A 69 6.09 -24.52 -11.74
CA PRO A 69 7.24 -23.85 -12.35
C PRO A 69 6.94 -22.38 -12.66
N LEU A 70 7.97 -21.52 -12.56
CA LEU A 70 7.84 -20.08 -12.79
C LEU A 70 7.16 -19.77 -14.15
N ALA A 71 7.60 -20.41 -15.24
CA ALA A 71 7.02 -20.21 -16.57
C ALA A 71 5.51 -20.50 -16.63
N ALA A 72 5.06 -21.58 -15.96
CA ALA A 72 3.64 -21.91 -15.88
C ALA A 72 2.87 -20.89 -15.04
N ALA A 73 3.47 -20.41 -13.96
CA ALA A 73 2.89 -19.37 -13.11
C ALA A 73 2.72 -18.04 -13.87
N LEU A 74 3.73 -17.61 -14.62
CA LEU A 74 3.67 -16.40 -15.44
C LEU A 74 2.65 -16.51 -16.58
N ALA A 75 2.62 -17.67 -17.26
CA ALA A 75 1.64 -17.93 -18.30
C ALA A 75 0.19 -17.90 -17.75
N GLN A 76 -0.04 -18.48 -16.58
CA GLN A 76 -1.35 -18.41 -15.92
C GLN A 76 -1.70 -16.97 -15.52
N GLN A 77 -0.76 -16.23 -14.96
CA GLN A 77 -0.97 -14.82 -14.59
C GLN A 77 -1.40 -13.97 -15.80
N LYS A 78 -0.79 -14.19 -16.96
CA LYS A 78 -1.17 -13.52 -18.19
C LYS A 78 -2.59 -13.90 -18.62
N ARG A 79 -2.93 -15.18 -18.63
CA ARG A 79 -4.28 -15.65 -18.95
C ARG A 79 -5.33 -15.08 -18.00
N ASP A 80 -5.06 -15.04 -16.69
CA ASP A 80 -6.00 -14.51 -15.72
C ASP A 80 -6.30 -13.02 -15.98
N VAL A 81 -5.27 -12.23 -16.33
CA VAL A 81 -5.45 -10.81 -16.72
C VAL A 81 -6.29 -10.69 -18.00
N ASP A 82 -6.03 -11.53 -19.00
CA ASP A 82 -6.75 -11.50 -20.27
C ASP A 82 -8.23 -11.89 -20.07
N VAL A 83 -8.51 -12.89 -19.21
CA VAL A 83 -9.89 -13.25 -18.83
C VAL A 83 -10.59 -12.08 -18.15
N LEU A 84 -9.94 -11.42 -17.20
CA LEU A 84 -10.52 -10.25 -16.52
C LEU A 84 -10.80 -9.10 -17.49
N ARG A 85 -9.93 -8.86 -18.47
CA ARG A 85 -10.12 -7.83 -19.49
C ARG A 85 -11.28 -8.12 -20.43
N ALA A 86 -11.58 -9.41 -20.66
CA ALA A 86 -12.68 -9.83 -21.51
C ALA A 86 -14.05 -9.71 -20.84
N LEU A 87 -14.12 -9.49 -19.53
CA LEU A 87 -15.40 -9.36 -18.81
C LEU A 87 -16.13 -8.08 -19.21
N PRO A 88 -17.45 -8.13 -19.44
CA PRO A 88 -18.26 -6.95 -19.70
C PRO A 88 -18.15 -5.93 -18.57
N GLY A 89 -17.95 -4.66 -18.94
CA GLY A 89 -17.83 -3.56 -17.96
C GLY A 89 -16.43 -3.36 -17.37
N VAL A 90 -15.49 -4.26 -17.58
CA VAL A 90 -14.09 -4.06 -17.18
C VAL A 90 -13.38 -3.15 -18.17
N ALA A 91 -12.95 -1.99 -17.72
CA ALA A 91 -12.23 -1.02 -18.56
C ALA A 91 -10.76 -1.38 -18.74
N SER A 92 -10.14 -1.93 -17.70
CA SER A 92 -8.73 -2.36 -17.70
C SER A 92 -8.50 -3.36 -16.58
N ALA A 93 -7.54 -4.26 -16.77
CA ALA A 93 -7.09 -5.18 -15.73
C ALA A 93 -5.57 -5.34 -15.79
N THR A 94 -4.96 -5.45 -14.63
CA THR A 94 -3.53 -5.67 -14.45
C THR A 94 -3.27 -6.55 -13.25
N TRP A 95 -2.09 -7.16 -13.16
CA TRP A 95 -1.66 -7.78 -11.93
C TRP A 95 -0.81 -6.82 -11.09
N ILE A 96 -0.81 -7.01 -9.79
CA ILE A 96 0.01 -6.27 -8.84
C ILE A 96 0.37 -7.18 -7.66
N SER A 97 1.57 -7.02 -7.13
CA SER A 97 2.02 -7.87 -6.02
C SER A 97 1.26 -7.65 -4.72
N GLN A 98 0.86 -6.42 -4.48
CA GLN A 98 0.09 -6.02 -3.27
C GLN A 98 -0.75 -4.78 -3.58
N MET A 99 -1.82 -4.56 -2.81
CA MET A 99 -2.71 -3.41 -3.00
C MET A 99 -2.46 -2.31 -1.96
N PRO A 100 -2.55 -1.05 -2.34
CA PRO A 100 -2.59 0.06 -1.40
C PRO A 100 -3.66 -0.16 -0.34
N MET A 101 -3.38 0.21 0.91
CA MET A 101 -4.29 0.16 2.06
C MET A 101 -4.91 -1.22 2.36
N SER A 102 -4.39 -2.29 1.78
CA SER A 102 -4.93 -3.65 1.95
C SER A 102 -4.61 -4.28 3.31
N ARG A 103 -3.80 -3.64 4.14
CA ARG A 103 -3.26 -4.16 5.41
C ARG A 103 -2.46 -5.46 5.27
N SER A 104 -2.17 -5.87 4.06
CA SER A 104 -1.42 -7.09 3.76
C SER A 104 -0.40 -6.81 2.68
N GLY A 105 0.87 -6.97 3.02
CA GLY A 105 1.98 -6.73 2.11
C GLY A 105 3.28 -6.55 2.84
N SER A 106 4.32 -6.19 2.11
CA SER A 106 5.67 -5.99 2.61
C SER A 106 6.18 -4.59 2.32
N ASN A 107 7.10 -4.14 3.15
CA ASN A 107 7.92 -2.96 2.91
C ASN A 107 9.34 -3.40 2.53
N SER A 108 10.00 -2.57 1.75
CA SER A 108 11.40 -2.75 1.36
C SER A 108 12.23 -1.56 1.81
N GLY A 109 13.43 -1.81 2.27
CA GLY A 109 14.41 -0.79 2.60
C GLY A 109 15.26 -0.44 1.40
N PHE A 110 15.49 0.85 1.20
CA PHE A 110 16.31 1.39 0.13
C PHE A 110 17.41 2.29 0.68
N SER A 111 18.58 2.22 0.05
CA SER A 111 19.75 3.00 0.42
C SER A 111 20.21 3.89 -0.74
N LEU A 112 20.83 5.02 -0.41
CA LEU A 112 21.44 5.93 -1.39
C LEU A 112 22.87 5.51 -1.79
N ALA A 113 23.50 4.65 -1.00
CA ALA A 113 24.81 4.09 -1.28
C ALA A 113 24.82 2.57 -1.03
N ARG A 114 25.62 1.82 -1.80
CA ARG A 114 25.70 0.36 -1.78
C ARG A 114 26.04 -0.23 -0.40
N ASN A 115 26.96 0.39 0.33
CA ASN A 115 27.47 -0.06 1.62
C ASN A 115 26.98 0.80 2.78
N GLN A 116 25.75 1.30 2.71
CA GLN A 116 25.19 2.14 3.75
C GLN A 116 24.78 1.26 4.96
N PRO A 117 25.18 1.62 6.22
CA PRO A 117 24.92 0.80 7.40
C PRO A 117 23.42 0.71 7.78
N ARG A 118 22.62 1.68 7.33
CA ARG A 118 21.16 1.73 7.55
C ARG A 118 20.47 2.17 6.28
N GLU A 119 19.30 1.63 6.03
CA GLU A 119 18.44 2.03 4.94
C GLU A 119 18.07 3.52 5.06
N SER A 120 18.09 4.24 3.94
CA SER A 120 17.70 5.65 3.89
C SER A 120 16.19 5.81 4.01
N LEU A 121 15.44 4.85 3.46
CA LEU A 121 13.98 4.87 3.47
C LEU A 121 13.40 3.46 3.40
N VAL A 122 12.41 3.18 4.26
CA VAL A 122 11.64 1.92 4.24
C VAL A 122 10.23 2.24 3.74
N ILE A 123 9.84 1.65 2.61
CA ILE A 123 8.61 1.95 1.90
C ILE A 123 7.95 0.70 1.34
N SER A 124 6.64 0.77 1.08
CA SER A 124 5.92 -0.30 0.40
C SER A 124 6.34 -0.38 -1.06
N SER A 125 6.72 -1.58 -1.51
CA SER A 125 7.18 -1.83 -2.88
C SER A 125 6.13 -2.62 -3.65
N TYR A 126 5.67 -2.07 -4.76
CA TYR A 126 4.68 -2.67 -5.64
C TYR A 126 5.37 -3.21 -6.88
N PHE A 127 5.17 -4.48 -7.16
CA PHE A 127 5.59 -5.09 -8.43
C PHE A 127 4.38 -5.18 -9.35
N ALA A 128 4.49 -4.61 -10.54
CA ALA A 128 3.41 -4.52 -11.50
C ALA A 128 3.94 -4.37 -12.94
N PRO A 129 3.20 -4.77 -13.98
CA PRO A 129 3.62 -4.64 -15.37
C PRO A 129 3.51 -3.19 -15.86
N PRO A 130 4.09 -2.86 -17.04
CA PRO A 130 3.80 -1.62 -17.74
C PRO A 130 2.30 -1.40 -17.90
N GLY A 131 1.87 -0.14 -17.77
CA GLY A 131 0.46 0.22 -17.86
C GLY A 131 -0.36 -0.06 -16.59
N ALA A 132 0.24 -0.63 -15.55
CA ALA A 132 -0.45 -0.80 -14.26
C ALA A 132 -0.83 0.54 -13.63
N LEU A 133 0.01 1.55 -13.75
CA LEU A 133 -0.30 2.92 -13.28
C LEU A 133 -1.58 3.44 -13.94
N LYS A 134 -1.70 3.25 -15.25
CA LYS A 134 -2.91 3.64 -16.01
C LYS A 134 -4.15 2.88 -15.54
N THR A 135 -4.02 1.57 -15.28
CA THR A 135 -5.14 0.76 -14.76
C THR A 135 -5.59 1.22 -13.38
N LEU A 136 -4.65 1.63 -12.53
CA LEU A 136 -4.93 2.15 -11.20
C LEU A 136 -5.30 3.64 -11.19
N GLY A 137 -5.21 4.32 -12.34
CA GLY A 137 -5.45 5.75 -12.45
C GLY A 137 -4.41 6.61 -11.73
N VAL A 138 -3.19 6.09 -11.58
CA VAL A 138 -2.07 6.81 -10.94
C VAL A 138 -1.32 7.61 -11.98
N ASN A 139 -1.17 8.91 -11.75
CA ASN A 139 -0.54 9.82 -12.70
C ASN A 139 0.98 9.89 -12.50
N VAL A 140 1.73 9.77 -13.60
CA VAL A 140 3.16 10.08 -13.64
C VAL A 140 3.30 11.60 -13.74
N VAL A 141 3.99 12.19 -12.75
CA VAL A 141 4.20 13.66 -12.67
C VAL A 141 5.56 14.07 -13.20
N GLU A 142 6.54 13.15 -13.22
CA GLU A 142 7.88 13.38 -13.74
C GLU A 142 8.44 12.07 -14.32
N GLY A 143 9.21 12.18 -15.41
CA GLY A 143 9.81 11.02 -16.08
C GLY A 143 8.81 10.20 -16.89
N ARG A 144 8.88 8.85 -16.78
CA ARG A 144 8.07 7.91 -17.57
C ARG A 144 7.54 6.75 -16.75
N ASP A 145 6.52 6.07 -17.27
CA ASP A 145 6.06 4.77 -16.78
C ASP A 145 7.08 3.65 -17.14
N LEU A 146 6.94 2.49 -16.53
CA LEU A 146 7.69 1.30 -16.87
C LEU A 146 7.38 0.85 -18.29
N THR A 147 8.40 0.35 -18.97
CA THR A 147 8.30 -0.23 -20.32
C THR A 147 8.49 -1.75 -20.27
N GLN A 148 8.26 -2.41 -21.39
CA GLN A 148 8.50 -3.86 -21.49
C GLN A 148 9.98 -4.22 -21.26
N ASP A 149 10.90 -3.35 -21.65
CA ASP A 149 12.35 -3.55 -21.48
C ASP A 149 12.79 -3.46 -20.02
N ASP A 150 12.02 -2.78 -19.17
CA ASP A 150 12.26 -2.75 -17.72
C ASP A 150 11.81 -4.05 -17.02
N MET A 151 11.17 -5.01 -17.77
CA MET A 151 10.66 -6.26 -17.23
C MET A 151 11.78 -7.25 -16.92
N VAL A 152 11.76 -7.79 -15.70
CA VAL A 152 12.64 -8.88 -15.27
C VAL A 152 11.78 -10.03 -14.77
N GLU A 153 12.01 -11.25 -15.29
CA GLU A 153 11.46 -12.48 -14.72
C GLU A 153 12.37 -12.89 -13.56
N PHE A 154 11.84 -12.95 -12.36
CA PHE A 154 12.59 -13.29 -11.16
C PHE A 154 12.09 -14.60 -10.56
N ASP A 155 13.00 -15.54 -10.38
CA ASP A 155 12.77 -16.83 -9.74
C ASP A 155 13.38 -16.82 -8.33
N ASP A 156 12.53 -16.76 -7.31
CA ASP A 156 12.98 -16.68 -5.90
C ASP A 156 13.92 -17.83 -5.47
N GLU A 157 13.92 -18.95 -6.20
CA GLU A 157 14.78 -20.10 -5.88
C GLU A 157 16.15 -20.03 -6.55
N LYS A 158 16.26 -19.31 -7.65
CA LYS A 158 17.47 -19.30 -8.49
C LYS A 158 18.15 -17.94 -8.56
N ASP A 159 17.38 -16.88 -8.35
CA ASP A 159 17.85 -15.52 -8.52
C ASP A 159 18.18 -14.86 -7.18
N THR A 160 19.15 -13.96 -7.21
CA THR A 160 19.48 -13.06 -6.10
C THR A 160 19.23 -11.63 -6.51
N ALA A 161 19.07 -10.72 -5.54
CA ALA A 161 18.86 -9.30 -5.84
C ALA A 161 19.99 -8.73 -6.71
N ALA A 162 21.24 -9.11 -6.48
CA ALA A 162 22.37 -8.65 -7.28
C ALA A 162 22.32 -9.08 -8.74
N LYS A 163 21.78 -10.28 -9.03
CA LYS A 163 21.84 -10.87 -10.36
C LYS A 163 20.65 -10.52 -11.24
N ASN A 164 19.44 -10.60 -10.74
CA ASN A 164 18.23 -10.53 -11.56
C ASN A 164 17.12 -9.70 -10.91
N TRP A 165 17.46 -8.55 -10.34
CA TRP A 165 16.49 -7.62 -9.76
C TRP A 165 16.09 -6.54 -10.77
N PRO A 166 14.86 -6.00 -10.69
CA PRO A 166 14.43 -4.86 -11.51
C PRO A 166 15.39 -3.68 -11.40
N ARG A 167 15.80 -3.14 -12.54
CA ARG A 167 16.74 -2.01 -12.58
C ARG A 167 16.04 -0.65 -12.69
N ALA A 168 14.77 -0.64 -13.03
CA ALA A 168 13.95 0.57 -13.09
C ALA A 168 12.99 0.62 -11.88
N ILE A 169 12.86 1.80 -11.29
CA ILE A 169 11.94 2.06 -10.18
C ILE A 169 11.20 3.39 -10.42
N ILE A 170 9.93 3.41 -10.01
CA ILE A 170 9.12 4.62 -9.95
C ILE A 170 8.87 4.95 -8.49
N LEU A 171 9.13 6.18 -8.11
CA LEU A 171 8.90 6.69 -6.75
C LEU A 171 7.57 7.45 -6.69
N THR A 172 6.97 7.54 -5.53
CA THR A 172 5.96 8.57 -5.29
C THR A 172 6.68 9.90 -5.00
N LYS A 173 6.00 11.02 -5.23
CA LYS A 173 6.53 12.37 -4.97
C LYS A 173 7.05 12.50 -3.54
N ALA A 174 6.35 11.94 -2.56
CA ALA A 174 6.79 12.00 -1.18
C ALA A 174 8.04 11.14 -0.90
N ALA A 175 8.23 9.99 -1.60
CA ALA A 175 9.47 9.21 -1.50
C ALA A 175 10.63 9.92 -2.19
N ALA A 176 10.37 10.50 -3.35
CA ALA A 176 11.36 11.29 -4.08
C ALA A 176 11.88 12.46 -3.24
N GLU A 177 10.98 13.22 -2.62
CA GLU A 177 11.33 14.34 -1.75
C GLU A 177 12.08 13.89 -0.48
N ALA A 178 11.68 12.76 0.11
CA ALA A 178 12.36 12.23 1.29
C ALA A 178 13.79 11.75 1.00
N LEU A 179 14.06 11.22 -0.21
CA LEU A 179 15.38 10.72 -0.61
C LEU A 179 16.26 11.80 -1.24
N TYR A 180 15.66 12.72 -1.96
CA TYR A 180 16.35 13.76 -2.77
C TYR A 180 15.70 15.13 -2.57
N PRO A 181 15.79 15.74 -1.36
CA PRO A 181 15.09 16.99 -1.05
C PRO A 181 15.47 18.12 -2.03
N GLY A 182 14.45 18.78 -2.57
CA GLY A 182 14.61 19.95 -3.45
C GLY A 182 15.28 19.66 -4.80
N THR A 183 15.45 18.38 -5.19
CA THR A 183 16.06 18.01 -6.47
C THR A 183 15.25 16.92 -7.17
N SER A 184 15.32 16.86 -8.51
CA SER A 184 14.67 15.76 -9.25
C SER A 184 15.28 14.41 -8.87
N ALA A 185 14.43 13.43 -8.63
CA ALA A 185 14.83 12.06 -8.40
C ALA A 185 15.13 11.29 -9.69
N ILE A 186 14.71 11.80 -10.86
CA ILE A 186 14.88 11.12 -12.15
C ILE A 186 16.35 10.88 -12.47
N GLY A 187 16.65 9.64 -12.86
CA GLY A 187 18.00 9.20 -13.20
C GLY A 187 18.90 8.93 -12.00
N LYS A 188 18.46 9.22 -10.78
CA LYS A 188 19.19 8.88 -9.54
C LYS A 188 19.15 7.39 -9.29
N THR A 189 20.15 6.89 -8.57
CA THR A 189 20.32 5.48 -8.23
C THR A 189 19.91 5.20 -6.81
N LEU A 190 19.20 4.09 -6.61
CA LEU A 190 18.86 3.51 -5.31
C LEU A 190 19.39 2.08 -5.23
N TYR A 191 19.69 1.64 -4.03
CA TYR A 191 20.14 0.28 -3.74
C TYR A 191 19.13 -0.45 -2.87
N TYR A 192 18.79 -1.68 -3.26
CA TYR A 192 18.02 -2.62 -2.47
C TYR A 192 18.93 -3.75 -1.97
N GLY A 193 18.95 -4.02 -0.67
CA GLY A 193 19.93 -4.89 -0.06
C GLY A 193 21.22 -4.15 0.31
N SER A 194 22.26 -4.90 0.65
CA SER A 194 23.55 -4.36 1.12
C SER A 194 24.74 -5.12 0.55
N GLY A 195 25.90 -4.50 0.56
CA GLY A 195 27.15 -5.09 0.09
C GLY A 195 27.14 -5.41 -1.40
N ASP A 196 27.84 -6.46 -1.77
CA ASP A 196 27.98 -6.91 -3.16
C ASP A 196 26.68 -7.48 -3.75
N ASP A 197 25.75 -7.92 -2.88
CA ASP A 197 24.43 -8.42 -3.26
C ASP A 197 23.38 -7.32 -3.41
N ALA A 198 23.74 -6.06 -3.23
CA ALA A 198 22.83 -4.95 -3.41
C ALA A 198 22.41 -4.78 -4.88
N ALA A 199 21.12 -4.80 -5.13
CA ALA A 199 20.55 -4.49 -6.43
C ALA A 199 20.58 -2.98 -6.67
N GLU A 200 21.10 -2.58 -7.82
CA GLU A 200 21.11 -1.20 -8.26
C GLU A 200 19.87 -0.90 -9.12
N MET A 201 19.13 0.14 -8.75
CA MET A 201 17.92 0.57 -9.43
C MET A 201 17.97 2.04 -9.77
N ARG A 202 17.55 2.38 -10.97
CA ARG A 202 17.46 3.75 -11.46
C ARG A 202 16.04 4.28 -11.40
N VAL A 203 15.84 5.47 -10.87
CA VAL A 203 14.56 6.15 -10.86
C VAL A 203 14.23 6.61 -12.28
N VAL A 204 13.14 6.07 -12.85
CA VAL A 204 12.69 6.38 -14.21
C VAL A 204 11.43 7.23 -14.25
N GLY A 205 10.68 7.27 -13.16
CA GLY A 205 9.47 8.06 -13.05
C GLY A 205 9.15 8.45 -11.60
N VAL A 206 8.35 9.48 -11.47
CA VAL A 206 7.74 9.90 -10.20
C VAL A 206 6.24 10.00 -10.40
N VAL A 207 5.48 9.40 -9.48
CA VAL A 207 4.01 9.48 -9.45
C VAL A 207 3.55 10.41 -8.33
N ASP A 208 2.37 11.00 -8.50
CA ASP A 208 1.85 11.95 -7.52
C ASP A 208 1.69 11.28 -6.15
N ARG A 209 0.83 10.28 -6.06
CA ARG A 209 0.51 9.61 -4.80
C ARG A 209 0.18 8.14 -5.00
N LEU A 210 0.67 7.33 -4.09
CA LEU A 210 0.19 5.97 -3.85
C LEU A 210 0.40 5.66 -2.36
N GLN A 211 -0.65 5.22 -1.68
CA GLN A 211 -0.56 4.88 -0.26
C GLN A 211 0.20 3.56 -0.06
N SER A 212 0.79 3.41 1.13
CA SER A 212 1.37 2.15 1.54
C SER A 212 0.29 1.09 1.80
N VAL A 213 0.68 -0.17 1.80
CA VAL A 213 -0.21 -1.29 2.18
C VAL A 213 -0.66 -1.20 3.63
N LEU A 214 0.18 -0.59 4.50
CA LEU A 214 -0.08 -0.37 5.92
C LEU A 214 -0.38 1.13 6.14
N ALA A 215 -1.62 1.53 6.00
CA ALA A 215 -2.04 2.92 6.20
C ALA A 215 -1.83 3.46 7.64
N GLU A 216 -1.48 2.59 8.59
CA GLU A 216 -1.56 2.89 10.03
C GLU A 216 -0.36 3.65 10.60
N THR A 217 0.78 3.75 9.91
CA THR A 217 2.01 4.26 10.54
C THR A 217 2.72 5.31 9.70
N GLY A 218 2.31 6.59 9.83
CA GLY A 218 3.05 7.74 9.32
C GLY A 218 3.11 7.88 7.78
N PRO A 219 3.89 8.82 7.24
CA PRO A 219 4.06 9.04 5.81
C PRO A 219 4.93 7.95 5.18
N ARG A 220 4.39 6.74 5.09
CA ARG A 220 5.04 5.66 4.36
C ARG A 220 4.57 5.71 2.93
N VAL A 221 5.52 5.91 2.07
CA VAL A 221 5.33 6.17 0.66
C VAL A 221 5.52 4.89 -0.12
N GLY A 222 4.72 4.67 -1.15
CA GLY A 222 4.85 3.52 -2.03
C GLY A 222 5.89 3.74 -3.14
N THR A 223 6.50 2.68 -3.61
CA THR A 223 7.33 2.65 -4.81
C THR A 223 6.84 1.57 -5.76
N PHE A 224 7.00 1.79 -7.05
CA PHE A 224 6.80 0.78 -8.07
C PHE A 224 8.13 0.24 -8.56
N GLY A 225 8.30 -1.06 -8.46
CA GLY A 225 9.32 -1.82 -9.12
C GLY A 225 8.68 -3.03 -9.79
N LYS A 226 9.41 -3.75 -10.64
CA LYS A 226 8.83 -4.85 -11.37
C LYS A 226 9.51 -6.17 -11.05
N ARG A 227 8.72 -7.09 -10.54
CA ARG A 227 9.08 -8.47 -10.32
C ARG A 227 7.89 -9.36 -10.65
N ALA A 228 8.09 -10.37 -11.48
CA ALA A 228 7.13 -11.45 -11.63
C ALA A 228 7.39 -12.50 -10.56
N HIS A 229 6.37 -12.88 -9.80
CA HIS A 229 6.51 -13.77 -8.66
C HIS A 229 5.53 -14.94 -8.76
N ALA A 230 6.00 -16.16 -8.46
CA ALA A 230 5.19 -17.37 -8.51
C ALA A 230 4.27 -17.58 -7.29
N GLY A 231 4.32 -16.69 -6.30
CA GLY A 231 3.52 -16.75 -5.08
C GLY A 231 2.06 -16.35 -5.24
N SER A 232 1.48 -15.74 -4.22
CA SER A 232 0.10 -15.24 -4.30
C SER A 232 0.00 -14.08 -5.29
N ARG A 233 -1.01 -14.10 -6.16
CA ARG A 233 -1.26 -13.07 -7.17
C ARG A 233 -2.46 -12.27 -6.81
N ARG A 234 -2.37 -10.96 -7.00
CA ARG A 234 -3.48 -10.03 -6.89
C ARG A 234 -3.67 -9.35 -8.23
N PHE A 235 -4.90 -9.25 -8.66
CA PHE A 235 -5.29 -8.56 -9.88
C PHE A 235 -6.12 -7.35 -9.51
N GLY A 236 -5.76 -6.19 -10.04
CA GLY A 236 -6.59 -4.99 -9.98
C GLY A 236 -7.29 -4.80 -11.33
N ALA A 237 -8.58 -4.54 -11.31
CA ALA A 237 -9.34 -4.17 -12.49
C ALA A 237 -10.13 -2.89 -12.22
N SER A 238 -10.20 -2.00 -13.21
CA SER A 238 -11.02 -0.81 -13.16
C SER A 238 -12.27 -0.97 -14.01
N HIS A 239 -13.40 -0.53 -13.49
CA HIS A 239 -14.70 -0.54 -14.16
C HIS A 239 -14.98 0.82 -14.78
N ARG A 240 -15.50 0.87 -16.01
CA ARG A 240 -16.03 2.11 -16.58
C ARG A 240 -17.37 2.40 -15.92
N SER A 241 -17.49 3.50 -15.23
CA SER A 241 -18.79 4.08 -14.91
C SER A 241 -19.42 4.56 -16.21
N ALA A 242 -20.27 3.73 -16.82
CA ALA A 242 -21.20 4.24 -17.80
C ALA A 242 -22.24 5.02 -17.03
N SER A 243 -22.24 6.34 -17.15
CA SER A 243 -23.37 7.16 -16.81
C SER A 243 -24.47 6.89 -17.85
N ALA A 244 -25.17 5.78 -17.67
CA ALA A 244 -26.43 5.49 -18.33
C ALA A 244 -27.52 5.56 -17.28
N SER A 245 -28.32 6.60 -17.37
CA SER A 245 -29.63 6.69 -16.77
C SER A 245 -30.43 5.41 -17.03
N GLY A 246 -30.85 4.71 -15.98
CA GLY A 246 -32.00 3.82 -16.01
C GLY A 246 -31.73 2.32 -16.07
N THR A 247 -32.12 1.73 -15.00
CA THR A 247 -32.68 0.39 -14.77
C THR A 247 -31.83 -0.54 -13.88
N PRO A 248 -32.33 -0.90 -12.68
CA PRO A 248 -31.64 -1.86 -11.82
C PRO A 248 -31.81 -3.27 -12.38
N LEU A 249 -30.69 -3.97 -12.56
CA LEU A 249 -30.66 -5.40 -12.82
C LEU A 249 -31.20 -6.15 -11.58
N ARG A 250 -32.38 -6.76 -11.70
CA ARG A 250 -32.88 -7.76 -10.76
C ARG A 250 -31.97 -9.00 -10.84
N ALA A 251 -31.51 -9.42 -9.66
CA ALA A 251 -30.93 -10.74 -9.48
C ALA A 251 -31.98 -11.81 -9.73
N ALA A 252 -31.61 -12.80 -10.52
CA ALA A 252 -32.21 -14.11 -10.59
C ALA A 252 -31.25 -15.12 -9.95
#